data_bbffb880a183c7d739b8342be0f74749
#
_entry.id   bbffb880a183c7d739b8342be0f74749
#
_cell.length_a   1.000
_cell.length_b   1.000
_cell.length_c   1.000
_cell.angle_alpha   90.00
_cell.angle_beta   90.00
_cell.angle_gamma   90.00
#
_symmetry.space_group_name_H-M   'P 1'
#
loop_
_entity.id
_entity.type
_entity.pdbx_description
1 polymer ?
#
loop_
_entity_poly.entity_id
_entity_poly.type
_entity_poly.pdbx_seq_one_letter_code
_entity_poly.pdbx_strand_id
1 'polypeptide(L)'
;MKDEPSANLCSRRPILLLAALLLVCWSPASASSATARPTGRADVSFKQSARAVECYDFVEVAVDVAKPVARNPFTEVMVSGRFGQAGQRERLAVDGFCDSPDGSTFRIRFMPSKPGDYAYSVTYRQGDLERVHTGTFKAVDAKRRGILRVDPRYRWHFVWEGSGEHYFLNGTTAFLLMGWDDERVIRDSIDRLHGLEINRIRALLDGRTDHFWTEPIKPGNGFRAHLNPWVAERLDDIKNPGFDYTRFSCAYWQKYERMLRYAREKDMIISVIFGWNDTPVHPAAGSDDERRYFRYAVARLGAYANITWDLGDDLDGFRDDGWTHTMGTLLHEWDVYHHLATSHPMKNEHQDRTSPWFSMTSFQQWKRPLHDWMLAQRREQAGTGRIIPQLDEEYGYEDHYPPWAPYRAPAASADANRRAAWEIAMAGCYQTTGETAKRGTGVPPDTGGGWVNGRGDDTMVMLKGYAHMVRFFTNFEWWKTDPHDELVNHGAFCLAEPAKLYAVYMPRGGDVTVTLEPGRYEARWFNPRTGEYSTASVPAEGPKWTSPAAPDRGDWVLRLDRTQ
;
A
#
# COMPACT_ATOMS: atom_id res chain seq x y z
N MET A 1 25.65 -9.43 -55.51
CA MET A 1 26.28 -10.72 -55.71
C MET A 1 25.66 -11.59 -54.64
N LYS A 2 24.58 -12.27 -55.00
CA LYS A 2 24.50 -13.72 -55.30
C LYS A 2 24.65 -14.52 -54.01
N ASP A 3 23.79 -15.39 -53.51
CA ASP A 3 22.61 -16.06 -54.05
C ASP A 3 21.83 -16.69 -52.85
N GLU A 4 20.53 -16.61 -52.88
CA GLU A 4 19.62 -17.67 -52.42
C GLU A 4 19.60 -18.78 -53.51
N PRO A 5 18.96 -19.96 -53.42
CA PRO A 5 17.87 -20.40 -52.53
C PRO A 5 17.92 -21.89 -52.15
N SER A 6 17.05 -22.47 -51.38
CA SER A 6 15.96 -23.34 -51.87
C SER A 6 15.23 -24.12 -50.76
N ALA A 7 13.94 -24.14 -50.90
CA ALA A 7 12.97 -24.94 -50.16
C ALA A 7 13.06 -26.45 -50.50
N ASN A 8 12.62 -27.30 -49.58
CA ASN A 8 11.90 -28.53 -49.99
C ASN A 8 10.86 -29.01 -48.94
N LEU A 9 9.71 -29.27 -49.47
CA LEU A 9 8.51 -29.82 -48.85
C LEU A 9 8.57 -31.35 -48.66
N CYS A 10 7.57 -31.82 -47.89
CA CYS A 10 7.00 -33.19 -47.83
C CYS A 10 7.60 -34.10 -46.72
N SER A 11 6.86 -34.76 -45.85
CA SER A 11 5.59 -35.46 -46.02
C SER A 11 5.08 -35.95 -44.62
N ARG A 12 3.76 -35.98 -44.48
CA ARG A 12 3.03 -36.63 -43.38
C ARG A 12 3.11 -38.15 -43.47
N ARG A 13 3.32 -38.85 -42.36
CA ARG A 13 2.73 -40.18 -42.10
C ARG A 13 2.54 -40.39 -40.58
N PRO A 14 1.48 -41.11 -40.18
CA PRO A 14 1.12 -41.32 -38.77
C PRO A 14 1.83 -42.56 -38.20
N ILE A 15 2.19 -42.51 -36.93
CA ILE A 15 2.71 -43.69 -36.19
C ILE A 15 1.68 -44.10 -35.15
N LEU A 16 1.27 -45.36 -35.27
CA LEU A 16 0.40 -46.09 -34.34
C LEU A 16 1.03 -46.23 -32.94
N LEU A 17 0.16 -46.09 -31.95
CA LEU A 17 0.46 -46.55 -30.58
C LEU A 17 0.62 -48.07 -30.52
N LEU A 18 1.75 -48.55 -29.97
CA LEU A 18 1.88 -49.90 -29.43
C LEU A 18 2.10 -49.75 -27.92
N ALA A 19 1.14 -50.23 -27.14
CA ALA A 19 1.26 -50.38 -25.71
C ALA A 19 2.09 -51.64 -25.40
N ALA A 20 3.22 -51.47 -24.73
CA ALA A 20 3.97 -52.58 -24.17
C ALA A 20 3.79 -52.61 -22.64
N LEU A 21 3.10 -53.63 -22.14
CA LEU A 21 3.05 -53.95 -20.72
C LEU A 21 4.41 -54.49 -20.29
N LEU A 22 5.10 -53.79 -19.38
CA LEU A 22 6.23 -54.30 -18.63
C LEU A 22 5.74 -54.69 -17.22
N LEU A 23 5.68 -55.99 -16.96
CA LEU A 23 5.59 -56.57 -15.62
C LEU A 23 6.93 -56.34 -14.89
N VAL A 24 6.91 -55.49 -13.86
CA VAL A 24 8.05 -55.36 -12.94
C VAL A 24 7.76 -56.19 -11.70
N CYS A 25 8.61 -57.19 -11.48
CA CYS A 25 8.64 -58.02 -10.28
C CYS A 25 9.01 -57.16 -9.05
N TRP A 26 8.14 -57.14 -8.07
CA TRP A 26 8.33 -56.49 -6.79
C TRP A 26 9.10 -57.42 -5.85
N SER A 27 10.32 -57.03 -5.48
CA SER A 27 11.04 -57.64 -4.35
C SER A 27 10.71 -56.83 -3.09
N PRO A 28 10.47 -57.43 -1.94
CA PRO A 28 10.18 -56.69 -0.72
C PRO A 28 11.46 -56.10 -0.16
N ALA A 29 11.57 -54.74 -0.21
CA ALA A 29 12.62 -54.04 0.49
C ALA A 29 12.26 -53.88 1.98
N SER A 30 13.26 -54.03 2.76
CA SER A 30 13.34 -54.06 4.21
C SER A 30 12.57 -52.94 4.91
N ALA A 31 11.87 -53.28 5.98
CA ALA A 31 11.19 -52.38 6.88
C ALA A 31 12.15 -51.36 7.49
N SER A 32 12.01 -50.10 7.06
CA SER A 32 12.57 -48.95 7.76
C SER A 32 11.70 -48.71 9.01
N SER A 33 12.34 -48.65 10.16
CA SER A 33 11.71 -48.39 11.46
C SER A 33 10.89 -47.09 11.42
N ALA A 34 9.58 -47.24 11.40
CA ALA A 34 8.66 -46.14 11.63
C ALA A 34 8.88 -45.61 13.06
N THR A 35 9.47 -44.44 13.19
CA THR A 35 9.47 -43.69 14.43
C THR A 35 8.04 -43.48 14.86
N ALA A 36 7.66 -43.97 16.03
CA ALA A 36 6.33 -43.89 16.61
C ALA A 36 5.80 -42.44 16.57
N ARG A 37 4.67 -42.24 15.92
CA ARG A 37 3.91 -40.99 16.00
C ARG A 37 3.52 -40.75 17.47
N PRO A 38 3.68 -39.54 17.99
CA PRO A 38 3.22 -39.24 19.34
C PRO A 38 1.69 -39.43 19.40
N THR A 39 1.24 -40.33 20.25
CA THR A 39 -0.17 -40.71 20.44
C THR A 39 -0.96 -39.74 21.35
N GLY A 40 -0.43 -38.56 21.61
CA GLY A 40 -1.12 -37.52 22.36
C GLY A 40 -2.16 -36.83 21.48
N ARG A 41 -3.44 -37.02 21.81
CA ARG A 41 -4.54 -36.29 21.16
C ARG A 41 -4.50 -34.84 21.66
N ALA A 42 -4.18 -33.86 20.77
CA ALA A 42 -4.20 -32.46 21.14
C ALA A 42 -5.63 -32.06 21.59
N ASP A 43 -5.72 -31.46 22.76
CA ASP A 43 -6.96 -30.87 23.26
C ASP A 43 -7.10 -29.47 22.69
N VAL A 44 -8.14 -29.24 21.86
CA VAL A 44 -8.35 -28.01 21.10
C VAL A 44 -9.62 -27.34 21.58
N SER A 45 -9.51 -26.10 22.00
CA SER A 45 -10.64 -25.25 22.40
C SER A 45 -10.74 -24.00 21.55
N PHE A 46 -11.95 -23.43 21.47
CA PHE A 46 -12.24 -22.24 20.67
C PHE A 46 -12.85 -21.15 21.54
N LYS A 47 -12.38 -19.92 21.38
CA LYS A 47 -12.86 -18.76 22.12
C LYS A 47 -13.13 -17.59 21.20
N GLN A 48 -14.37 -17.17 21.10
CA GLN A 48 -14.79 -15.98 20.35
C GLN A 48 -14.50 -14.70 21.16
N SER A 49 -13.96 -13.66 20.50
CA SER A 49 -13.56 -12.40 21.15
C SER A 49 -14.75 -11.58 21.67
N ALA A 50 -15.85 -11.54 20.93
CA ALA A 50 -17.03 -10.74 21.27
C ALA A 50 -18.31 -11.30 20.65
N ARG A 51 -19.45 -11.08 21.29
CA ARG A 51 -20.78 -11.43 20.74
C ARG A 51 -21.33 -10.38 19.77
N ALA A 52 -20.79 -9.17 19.81
CA ALA A 52 -21.11 -8.10 18.87
C ALA A 52 -19.82 -7.38 18.47
N VAL A 53 -19.73 -7.02 17.21
CA VAL A 53 -18.61 -6.23 16.65
C VAL A 53 -19.17 -5.13 15.75
N GLU A 54 -18.44 -4.06 15.57
CA GLU A 54 -18.80 -3.00 14.65
C GLU A 54 -18.51 -3.43 13.21
N CYS A 55 -19.33 -3.01 12.24
CA CYS A 55 -18.98 -3.14 10.83
C CYS A 55 -17.62 -2.48 10.58
N TYR A 56 -16.78 -3.12 9.76
CA TYR A 56 -15.39 -2.72 9.48
C TYR A 56 -14.44 -2.81 10.70
N ASP A 57 -14.87 -3.47 11.77
CA ASP A 57 -14.00 -4.10 12.75
C ASP A 57 -14.14 -5.62 12.64
N PHE A 58 -13.40 -6.42 13.40
CA PHE A 58 -13.42 -7.86 13.22
C PHE A 58 -13.79 -8.62 14.50
N VAL A 59 -14.50 -9.73 14.33
CA VAL A 59 -14.57 -10.80 15.32
C VAL A 59 -13.33 -11.67 15.15
N GLU A 60 -12.73 -12.07 16.26
CA GLU A 60 -11.62 -13.02 16.31
C GLU A 60 -12.06 -14.30 17.02
N VAL A 61 -11.69 -15.45 16.47
CA VAL A 61 -11.81 -16.74 17.17
C VAL A 61 -10.40 -17.23 17.44
N ALA A 62 -10.03 -17.26 18.72
CA ALA A 62 -8.81 -17.91 19.17
C ALA A 62 -9.03 -19.43 19.21
N VAL A 63 -8.04 -20.18 18.77
CA VAL A 63 -7.97 -21.64 18.82
C VAL A 63 -6.80 -22.01 19.70
N ASP A 64 -7.10 -22.45 20.93
CA ASP A 64 -6.09 -22.81 21.90
C ASP A 64 -5.87 -24.32 21.91
N VAL A 65 -4.61 -24.72 21.81
CA VAL A 65 -4.17 -26.13 21.73
C VAL A 65 -3.38 -26.45 23.00
N ALA A 66 -4.01 -27.18 23.90
CA ALA A 66 -3.30 -27.69 25.06
C ALA A 66 -2.37 -28.86 24.62
N LYS A 67 -1.09 -28.77 24.97
CA LYS A 67 -0.05 -29.74 24.59
C LYS A 67 0.10 -29.88 23.07
N PRO A 68 0.54 -28.81 22.37
CA PRO A 68 0.77 -28.87 20.94
C PRO A 68 1.82 -29.92 20.59
N VAL A 69 1.60 -30.68 19.50
CA VAL A 69 2.47 -31.77 19.06
C VAL A 69 3.08 -31.53 17.68
N ALA A 70 2.73 -30.43 17.01
CA ALA A 70 3.30 -30.05 15.73
C ALA A 70 4.78 -29.67 15.90
N ARG A 71 5.65 -30.21 15.05
CA ARG A 71 7.07 -29.81 15.00
C ARG A 71 7.21 -28.40 14.43
N ASN A 72 6.43 -28.11 13.41
CA ASN A 72 6.32 -26.79 12.83
C ASN A 72 4.83 -26.39 12.67
N PRO A 73 4.26 -25.61 13.61
CA PRO A 73 2.85 -25.29 13.59
C PRO A 73 2.44 -24.38 12.41
N PHE A 74 3.39 -23.72 11.77
CA PHE A 74 3.12 -22.86 10.60
C PHE A 74 2.94 -23.65 9.29
N THR A 75 3.36 -24.91 9.27
CA THR A 75 3.28 -25.77 8.07
C THR A 75 2.46 -27.04 8.28
N GLU A 76 2.34 -27.52 9.52
CA GLU A 76 1.67 -28.79 9.84
C GLU A 76 0.23 -28.60 10.32
N VAL A 77 -0.17 -27.36 10.63
CA VAL A 77 -1.50 -27.04 11.14
C VAL A 77 -2.21 -26.07 10.19
N MET A 78 -3.49 -26.34 9.96
CA MET A 78 -4.36 -25.46 9.21
C MET A 78 -5.54 -25.03 10.09
N VAL A 79 -5.78 -23.71 10.13
CA VAL A 79 -7.00 -23.13 10.66
C VAL A 79 -7.71 -22.41 9.50
N SER A 80 -8.98 -22.71 9.30
CA SER A 80 -9.79 -22.06 8.26
C SER A 80 -11.21 -21.87 8.76
N GLY A 81 -11.93 -20.93 8.16
CA GLY A 81 -13.31 -20.67 8.55
C GLY A 81 -14.19 -20.21 7.40
N ARG A 82 -15.49 -20.34 7.61
CA ARG A 82 -16.51 -19.82 6.71
C ARG A 82 -17.45 -18.92 7.50
N PHE A 83 -17.54 -17.67 7.08
CA PHE A 83 -18.31 -16.62 7.74
C PHE A 83 -19.35 -16.03 6.77
N GLY A 84 -20.52 -15.66 7.26
CA GLY A 84 -21.54 -14.99 6.46
C GLY A 84 -22.79 -14.66 7.26
N GLN A 85 -23.66 -13.83 6.70
CA GLN A 85 -24.91 -13.47 7.35
C GLN A 85 -25.79 -14.70 7.59
N ALA A 86 -26.41 -14.75 8.76
CA ALA A 86 -27.29 -15.84 9.13
C ALA A 86 -28.45 -15.96 8.12
N GLY A 87 -28.77 -17.21 7.73
CA GLY A 87 -29.81 -17.47 6.73
C GLY A 87 -29.40 -17.30 5.27
N GLN A 88 -28.24 -16.72 4.97
CA GLN A 88 -27.71 -16.64 3.60
C GLN A 88 -26.82 -17.84 3.27
N ARG A 89 -26.83 -18.25 1.98
CA ARG A 89 -26.00 -19.36 1.49
C ARG A 89 -24.54 -18.95 1.29
N GLU A 90 -24.32 -17.69 0.94
CA GLU A 90 -22.99 -17.17 0.65
C GLU A 90 -22.17 -17.08 1.95
N ARG A 91 -20.97 -17.65 1.89
CA ARG A 91 -20.01 -17.69 2.99
C ARG A 91 -18.63 -17.35 2.46
N LEU A 92 -17.99 -16.35 3.03
CA LEU A 92 -16.60 -16.06 2.76
C LEU A 92 -15.71 -17.09 3.45
N ALA A 93 -14.75 -17.62 2.70
CA ALA A 93 -13.72 -18.50 3.23
C ALA A 93 -12.54 -17.65 3.69
N VAL A 94 -12.12 -17.82 4.94
CA VAL A 94 -11.04 -17.06 5.56
C VAL A 94 -10.01 -18.04 6.12
N ASP A 95 -8.73 -17.75 5.92
CA ASP A 95 -7.64 -18.49 6.54
C ASP A 95 -7.36 -17.94 7.95
N GLY A 96 -7.01 -18.84 8.86
CA GLY A 96 -6.41 -18.49 10.15
C GLY A 96 -4.90 -18.55 10.11
N PHE A 97 -4.27 -18.16 11.19
CA PHE A 97 -2.82 -18.10 11.32
C PHE A 97 -2.35 -18.57 12.71
N CYS A 98 -1.13 -19.11 12.77
CA CYS A 98 -0.46 -19.44 14.02
C CYS A 98 0.04 -18.17 14.69
N ASP A 99 -0.28 -17.97 15.99
CA ASP A 99 0.08 -16.76 16.76
C ASP A 99 0.98 -17.08 17.96
N SER A 100 1.51 -18.29 18.04
CA SER A 100 2.49 -18.69 19.07
C SER A 100 3.62 -19.52 18.45
N PRO A 101 4.87 -19.38 18.91
CA PRO A 101 6.00 -20.13 18.36
C PRO A 101 5.89 -21.65 18.49
N ASP A 102 5.18 -22.11 19.53
CA ASP A 102 5.00 -23.53 19.87
C ASP A 102 3.71 -24.15 19.29
N GLY A 103 2.85 -23.33 18.64
CA GLY A 103 1.58 -23.79 18.12
C GLY A 103 0.48 -24.00 19.17
N SER A 104 0.64 -23.39 20.36
CA SER A 104 -0.39 -23.40 21.39
C SER A 104 -1.57 -22.48 21.11
N THR A 105 -1.40 -21.49 20.22
CA THR A 105 -2.46 -20.53 19.87
C THR A 105 -2.49 -20.25 18.38
N PHE A 106 -3.67 -20.37 17.80
CA PHE A 106 -4.00 -19.90 16.44
C PHE A 106 -5.13 -18.90 16.52
N ARG A 107 -5.27 -18.09 15.48
CA ARG A 107 -6.36 -17.10 15.38
C ARG A 107 -6.95 -17.11 13.98
N ILE A 108 -8.23 -16.76 13.91
CA ILE A 108 -8.91 -16.45 12.66
C ILE A 108 -9.77 -15.21 12.87
N ARG A 109 -9.78 -14.32 11.90
CA ARG A 109 -10.47 -13.02 11.97
C ARG A 109 -11.43 -12.85 10.83
N PHE A 110 -12.57 -12.26 11.11
CA PHE A 110 -13.53 -11.89 10.09
C PHE A 110 -14.09 -10.50 10.32
N MET A 111 -14.03 -9.66 9.30
CA MET A 111 -14.54 -8.29 9.29
C MET A 111 -15.88 -8.24 8.55
N PRO A 112 -17.01 -8.01 9.24
CA PRO A 112 -18.29 -7.80 8.59
C PRO A 112 -18.37 -6.37 8.01
N SER A 113 -18.87 -6.23 6.77
CA SER A 113 -19.11 -4.92 6.14
C SER A 113 -20.56 -4.45 6.25
N LYS A 114 -21.50 -5.33 6.63
CA LYS A 114 -22.93 -5.03 6.74
C LYS A 114 -23.46 -5.38 8.12
N PRO A 115 -24.38 -4.58 8.69
CA PRO A 115 -25.01 -4.92 9.95
C PRO A 115 -25.92 -6.14 9.81
N GLY A 116 -26.09 -6.89 10.91
CA GLY A 116 -26.94 -8.07 10.96
C GLY A 116 -26.37 -9.19 11.82
N ASP A 117 -27.09 -10.31 11.86
CA ASP A 117 -26.63 -11.51 12.54
C ASP A 117 -25.76 -12.34 11.59
N TYR A 118 -24.65 -12.81 12.09
CA TYR A 118 -23.67 -13.64 11.36
C TYR A 118 -23.54 -15.01 12.03
N ALA A 119 -23.25 -16.00 11.19
CA ALA A 119 -22.90 -17.33 11.65
C ALA A 119 -21.59 -17.77 10.98
N TYR A 120 -20.81 -18.58 11.69
CA TYR A 120 -19.55 -19.08 11.20
C TYR A 120 -19.30 -20.54 11.58
N SER A 121 -18.38 -21.17 10.85
CA SER A 121 -17.72 -22.40 11.26
C SER A 121 -16.22 -22.22 11.12
N VAL A 122 -15.45 -22.62 12.14
CA VAL A 122 -13.99 -22.62 12.16
C VAL A 122 -13.50 -24.04 12.33
N THR A 123 -12.57 -24.45 11.49
CA THR A 123 -11.95 -25.78 11.49
C THR A 123 -10.48 -25.68 11.83
N TYR A 124 -10.05 -26.43 12.82
CA TYR A 124 -8.66 -26.74 13.10
C TYR A 124 -8.32 -28.12 12.54
N ARG A 125 -7.25 -28.24 11.79
CA ARG A 125 -6.78 -29.52 11.24
C ARG A 125 -5.27 -29.70 11.45
N GLN A 126 -4.88 -30.87 11.97
CA GLN A 126 -3.50 -31.29 12.13
C GLN A 126 -3.39 -32.79 11.83
N GLY A 127 -2.81 -33.17 10.69
CA GLY A 127 -2.85 -34.55 10.21
C GLY A 127 -4.28 -35.09 10.13
N ASP A 128 -4.56 -36.20 10.83
CA ASP A 128 -5.89 -36.82 10.89
C ASP A 128 -6.80 -36.19 11.96
N LEU A 129 -6.28 -35.28 12.77
CA LEU A 129 -7.08 -34.58 13.77
C LEU A 129 -7.81 -33.41 13.12
N GLU A 130 -9.15 -33.44 13.21
CA GLU A 130 -10.00 -32.32 12.84
C GLU A 130 -10.90 -31.92 14.00
N ARG A 131 -11.06 -30.61 14.24
CA ARG A 131 -12.00 -30.05 15.19
C ARG A 131 -12.74 -28.90 14.52
N VAL A 132 -14.04 -28.91 14.62
CA VAL A 132 -14.93 -27.88 14.08
C VAL A 132 -15.65 -27.19 15.21
N HIS A 133 -15.68 -25.86 15.17
CA HIS A 133 -16.47 -25.03 16.07
C HIS A 133 -17.41 -24.13 15.25
N THR A 134 -18.64 -24.01 15.69
CA THR A 134 -19.62 -23.10 15.09
C THR A 134 -20.05 -22.05 16.10
N GLY A 135 -20.32 -20.85 15.61
CA GLY A 135 -20.76 -19.75 16.47
C GLY A 135 -21.53 -18.70 15.70
N THR A 136 -22.02 -17.73 16.45
CA THR A 136 -22.74 -16.58 15.91
C THR A 136 -22.25 -15.30 16.57
N PHE A 137 -22.39 -14.18 15.86
CA PHE A 137 -22.18 -12.84 16.40
C PHE A 137 -23.05 -11.84 15.68
N LYS A 138 -23.20 -10.65 16.24
CA LYS A 138 -23.95 -9.55 15.65
C LYS A 138 -22.98 -8.47 15.14
N ALA A 139 -23.13 -8.05 13.89
CA ALA A 139 -22.48 -6.86 13.37
C ALA A 139 -23.40 -5.65 13.57
N VAL A 140 -22.84 -4.53 14.05
CA VAL A 140 -23.58 -3.29 14.30
C VAL A 140 -22.99 -2.15 13.47
N ASP A 141 -23.83 -1.30 12.93
CA ASP A 141 -23.38 -0.12 12.18
C ASP A 141 -22.92 0.97 13.16
N ALA A 142 -21.61 1.21 13.22
CA ALA A 142 -20.97 2.26 14.02
C ALA A 142 -20.50 3.45 13.19
N LYS A 143 -20.96 3.54 11.93
CA LYS A 143 -20.58 4.63 11.01
C LYS A 143 -19.07 4.73 10.77
N ARG A 144 -18.36 3.59 10.81
CA ARG A 144 -16.94 3.56 10.44
C ARG A 144 -16.77 3.84 8.95
N ARG A 145 -15.66 4.45 8.58
CA ARG A 145 -15.33 4.77 7.18
C ARG A 145 -15.26 3.53 6.29
N GLY A 146 -14.82 2.40 6.83
CA GLY A 146 -14.73 1.13 6.10
C GLY A 146 -13.42 0.94 5.36
N ILE A 147 -13.45 0.17 4.28
CA ILE A 147 -12.30 -0.09 3.42
C ILE A 147 -12.22 1.01 2.36
N LEU A 148 -11.01 1.42 2.01
CA LEU A 148 -10.78 2.36 0.92
C LEU A 148 -10.99 1.65 -0.43
N ARG A 149 -11.74 2.28 -1.33
CA ARG A 149 -12.05 1.76 -2.68
C ARG A 149 -11.73 2.77 -3.76
N VAL A 150 -11.54 2.29 -4.97
CA VAL A 150 -11.67 3.17 -6.15
C VAL A 150 -13.13 3.60 -6.24
N ASP A 151 -13.39 4.89 -6.40
CA ASP A 151 -14.75 5.41 -6.54
C ASP A 151 -15.42 4.81 -7.79
N PRO A 152 -16.59 4.17 -7.68
CA PRO A 152 -17.24 3.56 -8.84
C PRO A 152 -17.73 4.56 -9.89
N ARG A 153 -17.96 5.82 -9.49
CA ARG A 153 -18.42 6.91 -10.36
C ARG A 153 -17.27 7.80 -10.83
N TYR A 154 -16.40 8.19 -9.90
CA TYR A 154 -15.26 9.08 -10.15
C TYR A 154 -13.95 8.28 -10.07
N ARG A 155 -13.74 7.42 -11.03
CA ARG A 155 -12.75 6.32 -11.00
C ARG A 155 -11.27 6.76 -10.91
N TRP A 156 -10.98 8.02 -11.08
CA TRP A 156 -9.67 8.59 -10.79
C TRP A 156 -9.42 8.85 -9.31
N HIS A 157 -10.44 8.61 -8.46
CA HIS A 157 -10.45 9.00 -7.05
C HIS A 157 -10.80 7.83 -6.14
N PHE A 158 -10.66 8.07 -4.86
CA PHE A 158 -10.94 7.11 -3.80
C PHE A 158 -12.17 7.49 -2.99
N VAL A 159 -12.85 6.48 -2.47
CA VAL A 159 -14.01 6.61 -1.58
C VAL A 159 -13.94 5.56 -0.48
N TRP A 160 -14.36 5.94 0.71
CA TRP A 160 -14.55 5.00 1.82
C TRP A 160 -15.86 4.21 1.63
N GLU A 161 -15.77 2.86 1.60
CA GLU A 161 -16.93 1.98 1.37
C GLU A 161 -18.03 2.15 2.41
N GLY A 162 -17.67 2.37 3.68
CA GLY A 162 -18.62 2.46 4.80
C GLY A 162 -19.31 3.80 4.91
N SER A 163 -18.57 4.91 4.81
CA SER A 163 -19.13 6.26 4.96
C SER A 163 -19.55 6.91 3.64
N GLY A 164 -19.00 6.49 2.52
CA GLY A 164 -19.17 7.16 1.22
C GLY A 164 -18.40 8.47 1.09
N GLU A 165 -17.57 8.82 2.06
CA GLU A 165 -16.70 9.99 2.01
C GLU A 165 -15.57 9.80 1.02
N HIS A 166 -15.28 10.82 0.21
CA HIS A 166 -14.12 10.80 -0.68
C HIS A 166 -12.82 10.99 0.11
N TYR A 167 -11.76 10.36 -0.38
CA TYR A 167 -10.47 10.36 0.28
C TYR A 167 -9.41 11.01 -0.59
N PHE A 168 -8.94 12.20 -0.17
CA PHE A 168 -7.81 12.86 -0.80
C PHE A 168 -6.51 12.26 -0.25
N LEU A 169 -5.91 11.34 -0.99
CA LEU A 169 -4.69 10.66 -0.56
C LEU A 169 -3.53 11.65 -0.47
N ASN A 170 -2.91 11.71 0.71
CA ASN A 170 -1.70 12.47 1.00
C ASN A 170 -0.76 11.57 1.79
N GLY A 171 0.16 10.90 1.10
CA GLY A 171 1.01 9.87 1.67
C GLY A 171 2.41 10.35 2.04
N THR A 172 3.06 9.56 2.87
CA THR A 172 4.51 9.59 3.08
C THR A 172 5.09 8.18 3.16
N THR A 173 6.37 8.04 2.84
CA THR A 173 7.11 6.81 3.11
C THR A 173 7.67 6.83 4.52
N ALA A 174 7.69 5.67 5.16
CA ALA A 174 8.39 5.38 6.41
C ALA A 174 8.78 3.90 6.39
N PHE A 175 9.63 3.53 5.45
CA PHE A 175 9.90 2.15 5.07
C PHE A 175 10.17 1.23 6.26
N LEU A 176 11.08 1.61 7.14
CA LEU A 176 11.49 0.82 8.28
C LEU A 176 10.90 1.34 9.62
N LEU A 177 9.69 1.92 9.59
CA LEU A 177 9.00 2.43 10.79
C LEU A 177 8.98 1.38 11.92
N MET A 178 8.83 0.11 11.57
CA MET A 178 8.84 -1.01 12.53
C MET A 178 10.21 -1.33 13.13
N GLY A 179 11.28 -0.68 12.65
CA GLY A 179 12.63 -0.85 13.17
C GLY A 179 12.89 -0.23 14.56
N TRP A 180 12.00 0.62 15.06
CA TRP A 180 12.10 1.16 16.41
C TRP A 180 11.81 0.09 17.47
N ASP A 181 12.71 -0.09 18.43
CA ASP A 181 12.50 -1.02 19.56
C ASP A 181 11.38 -0.50 20.50
N ASP A 182 11.35 0.80 20.76
CA ASP A 182 10.31 1.46 21.56
C ASP A 182 9.08 1.81 20.69
N GLU A 183 7.98 1.12 20.91
CA GLU A 183 6.73 1.36 20.20
C GLU A 183 6.12 2.75 20.47
N ARG A 184 6.55 3.47 21.50
CA ARG A 184 6.13 4.86 21.69
C ARG A 184 6.65 5.74 20.56
N VAL A 185 7.88 5.52 20.10
CA VAL A 185 8.43 6.26 18.95
C VAL A 185 7.61 6.04 17.68
N ILE A 186 7.10 4.81 17.47
CA ILE A 186 6.20 4.50 16.34
C ILE A 186 4.91 5.31 16.46
N ARG A 187 4.30 5.35 17.64
CA ARG A 187 3.06 6.12 17.88
C ARG A 187 3.28 7.62 17.74
N ASP A 188 4.36 8.14 18.33
CA ASP A 188 4.70 9.56 18.24
C ASP A 188 4.95 9.98 16.77
N SER A 189 5.56 9.10 15.97
CA SER A 189 5.74 9.32 14.53
C SER A 189 4.40 9.37 13.79
N ILE A 190 3.50 8.45 14.07
CA ILE A 190 2.13 8.44 13.52
C ILE A 190 1.38 9.71 13.92
N ASP A 191 1.44 10.11 15.20
CA ASP A 191 0.79 11.33 15.69
C ASP A 191 1.32 12.60 15.01
N ARG A 192 2.65 12.70 14.84
CA ARG A 192 3.28 13.80 14.12
C ARG A 192 2.81 13.85 12.65
N LEU A 193 2.86 12.74 11.96
CA LEU A 193 2.44 12.64 10.57
C LEU A 193 0.95 12.97 10.40
N HIS A 194 0.09 12.43 11.26
CA HIS A 194 -1.34 12.76 11.27
C HIS A 194 -1.57 14.25 11.51
N GLY A 195 -0.84 14.89 12.45
CA GLY A 195 -0.90 16.32 12.69
C GLY A 195 -0.47 17.19 11.49
N LEU A 196 0.24 16.60 10.53
CA LEU A 196 0.65 17.21 9.26
C LEU A 196 -0.28 16.81 8.08
N GLU A 197 -1.48 16.33 8.36
CA GLU A 197 -2.47 15.89 7.36
C GLU A 197 -1.98 14.74 6.48
N ILE A 198 -0.98 13.99 6.92
CA ILE A 198 -0.62 12.72 6.29
C ILE A 198 -1.67 11.69 6.69
N ASN A 199 -2.22 11.02 5.70
CA ASN A 199 -3.29 10.05 5.91
C ASN A 199 -2.97 8.65 5.37
N ARG A 200 -1.79 8.46 4.77
CA ARG A 200 -1.27 7.16 4.34
C ARG A 200 0.25 7.07 4.58
N ILE A 201 0.68 5.96 5.13
CA ILE A 201 2.11 5.65 5.34
C ILE A 201 2.46 4.39 4.56
N ARG A 202 3.52 4.44 3.73
CA ARG A 202 4.14 3.26 3.12
C ARG A 202 5.13 2.65 4.12
N ALA A 203 4.91 1.40 4.53
CA ALA A 203 5.73 0.69 5.53
C ALA A 203 5.98 -0.76 5.13
N LEU A 204 7.23 -1.21 5.25
CA LEU A 204 7.67 -2.55 4.91
C LEU A 204 7.23 -3.59 5.96
N LEU A 205 6.86 -4.78 5.49
CA LEU A 205 6.79 -6.00 6.28
C LEU A 205 8.15 -6.67 6.40
N ASP A 206 8.90 -6.72 5.30
CA ASP A 206 10.26 -7.22 5.23
C ASP A 206 11.15 -6.17 4.59
N GLY A 207 12.19 -5.77 5.29
CA GLY A 207 13.13 -4.79 4.80
C GLY A 207 14.38 -4.74 5.66
N ARG A 208 15.54 -4.62 5.01
CA ARG A 208 16.83 -4.48 5.68
C ARG A 208 17.85 -3.87 4.76
N THR A 209 18.67 -2.99 5.30
CA THR A 209 19.73 -2.34 4.52
C THR A 209 20.89 -1.90 5.39
N ASP A 210 22.09 -1.86 4.81
CA ASP A 210 23.31 -1.36 5.48
C ASP A 210 23.99 -0.22 4.70
N HIS A 211 23.39 0.25 3.60
CA HIS A 211 24.15 1.06 2.65
C HIS A 211 23.67 2.49 2.42
N PHE A 212 22.53 2.91 2.92
CA PHE A 212 22.09 4.31 2.73
C PHE A 212 22.71 5.28 3.72
N TRP A 213 23.29 4.76 4.77
CA TRP A 213 23.82 5.55 5.85
C TRP A 213 25.32 5.49 5.78
N THR A 214 25.91 6.63 5.71
CA THR A 214 27.39 6.77 5.74
C THR A 214 27.99 6.29 7.05
N GLU A 215 27.15 6.08 8.07
CA GLU A 215 27.54 5.60 9.38
C GLU A 215 26.66 4.44 9.81
N PRO A 216 27.23 3.37 10.39
CA PRO A 216 26.43 2.29 10.93
C PRO A 216 25.51 2.80 12.03
N ILE A 217 24.29 2.28 12.08
CA ILE A 217 23.36 2.58 13.13
C ILE A 217 23.97 2.13 14.46
N LYS A 218 24.25 3.09 15.35
CA LYS A 218 24.91 2.79 16.62
C LYS A 218 23.96 2.05 17.54
N PRO A 219 24.44 0.99 18.19
CA PRO A 219 23.68 0.38 19.30
C PRO A 219 23.31 1.46 20.32
N GLY A 220 22.05 1.46 20.74
CA GLY A 220 21.57 2.34 21.81
C GLY A 220 20.65 3.48 21.40
N ASN A 221 20.45 3.76 20.09
CA ASN A 221 19.43 4.71 19.64
C ASN A 221 18.03 4.09 19.54
N GLY A 222 17.91 2.78 19.71
CA GLY A 222 16.64 2.06 19.67
C GLY A 222 16.03 1.89 18.28
N PHE A 223 16.78 2.20 17.21
CA PHE A 223 16.37 1.94 15.84
C PHE A 223 17.24 0.89 15.17
N ARG A 224 16.61 0.00 14.41
CA ARG A 224 17.27 -1.06 13.64
C ARG A 224 16.86 -0.98 12.17
N ALA A 225 17.85 -0.93 11.27
CA ALA A 225 17.60 -0.90 9.83
C ALA A 225 17.32 -2.31 9.26
N HIS A 226 16.65 -3.15 10.04
CA HIS A 226 16.26 -4.50 9.63
C HIS A 226 15.00 -4.95 10.33
N LEU A 227 14.14 -5.62 9.58
CA LEU A 227 12.89 -6.20 10.04
C LEU A 227 13.00 -7.71 10.01
N ASN A 228 12.39 -8.39 10.96
CA ASN A 228 12.50 -9.85 11.10
C ASN A 228 11.10 -10.49 11.14
N PRO A 229 10.39 -10.59 10.00
CA PRO A 229 9.09 -11.25 9.95
C PRO A 229 9.16 -12.76 10.14
N TRP A 230 10.34 -13.37 9.94
CA TRP A 230 10.62 -14.78 10.19
C TRP A 230 11.51 -14.99 11.40
N VAL A 231 11.59 -16.23 11.87
CA VAL A 231 12.60 -16.64 12.84
C VAL A 231 13.97 -16.55 12.20
N ALA A 232 14.92 -15.93 12.86
CA ALA A 232 16.27 -15.73 12.38
C ALA A 232 17.29 -16.33 13.36
N GLU A 233 18.35 -16.92 12.84
CA GLU A 233 19.50 -17.39 13.64
C GLU A 233 20.35 -16.23 14.15
N ARG A 234 20.52 -15.20 13.30
CA ARG A 234 21.37 -14.01 13.54
C ARG A 234 20.55 -12.75 13.28
N LEU A 235 19.79 -12.34 14.29
CA LEU A 235 18.82 -11.22 14.17
C LEU A 235 19.45 -9.93 13.65
N ASP A 236 20.68 -9.63 14.06
CA ASP A 236 21.36 -8.36 13.73
C ASP A 236 22.28 -8.47 12.48
N ASP A 237 22.37 -9.65 11.86
CA ASP A 237 23.11 -9.81 10.59
C ASP A 237 22.20 -9.43 9.41
N ILE A 238 22.46 -8.27 8.83
CA ILE A 238 21.64 -7.73 7.75
C ILE A 238 21.72 -8.60 6.49
N LYS A 239 22.91 -9.13 6.15
CA LYS A 239 23.14 -9.87 4.91
C LYS A 239 22.85 -11.37 5.04
N ASN A 240 23.07 -11.92 6.23
CA ASN A 240 22.95 -13.37 6.45
C ASN A 240 22.18 -13.68 7.74
N PRO A 241 20.92 -13.27 7.87
CA PRO A 241 20.14 -13.48 9.10
C PRO A 241 19.89 -14.97 9.42
N GLY A 242 20.03 -15.86 8.43
CA GLY A 242 19.69 -17.26 8.59
C GLY A 242 18.21 -17.45 8.87
N PHE A 243 17.35 -16.87 8.04
CA PHE A 243 15.90 -17.00 8.19
C PHE A 243 15.42 -18.43 7.99
N ASP A 244 14.60 -18.90 8.92
CA ASP A 244 13.72 -20.04 8.69
C ASP A 244 12.41 -19.52 8.07
N TYR A 245 12.32 -19.54 6.75
CA TYR A 245 11.13 -19.07 6.01
C TYR A 245 9.88 -19.94 6.26
N THR A 246 10.02 -21.06 6.96
CA THR A 246 8.88 -21.88 7.35
C THR A 246 8.26 -21.45 8.69
N ARG A 247 8.90 -20.49 9.43
CA ARG A 247 8.48 -20.05 10.77
C ARG A 247 8.45 -18.54 10.87
N PHE A 248 7.33 -18.00 11.34
CA PHE A 248 7.16 -16.56 11.52
C PHE A 248 7.54 -16.12 12.94
N SER A 249 8.07 -14.90 13.04
CA SER A 249 8.33 -14.23 14.32
C SER A 249 7.02 -13.64 14.88
N CYS A 250 6.28 -14.41 15.68
CA CYS A 250 4.99 -13.96 16.23
C CYS A 250 5.08 -12.59 16.92
N ALA A 251 6.16 -12.34 17.66
CA ALA A 251 6.35 -11.07 18.36
C ALA A 251 6.45 -9.87 17.39
N TYR A 252 7.16 -10.04 16.26
CA TYR A 252 7.24 -9.02 15.21
C TYR A 252 5.86 -8.71 14.61
N TRP A 253 5.12 -9.74 14.23
CA TRP A 253 3.80 -9.58 13.64
C TRP A 253 2.79 -8.96 14.62
N GLN A 254 2.83 -9.35 15.90
CA GLN A 254 2.00 -8.73 16.94
C GLN A 254 2.34 -7.25 17.12
N LYS A 255 3.63 -6.87 17.01
CA LYS A 255 4.05 -5.46 17.03
C LYS A 255 3.50 -4.70 15.82
N TYR A 256 3.58 -5.29 14.63
CA TYR A 256 3.01 -4.71 13.40
C TYR A 256 1.50 -4.47 13.53
N GLU A 257 0.76 -5.42 14.09
CA GLU A 257 -0.68 -5.25 14.37
C GLU A 257 -0.99 -4.13 15.36
N ARG A 258 -0.16 -3.94 16.38
CA ARG A 258 -0.34 -2.82 17.32
C ARG A 258 -0.17 -1.48 16.62
N MET A 259 0.78 -1.37 15.71
CA MET A 259 0.93 -0.20 14.84
C MET A 259 -0.29 0.03 13.95
N LEU A 260 -0.80 -1.03 13.28
CA LEU A 260 -2.01 -0.93 12.45
C LEU A 260 -3.23 -0.46 13.25
N ARG A 261 -3.43 -0.98 14.47
CA ARG A 261 -4.53 -0.56 15.35
C ARG A 261 -4.42 0.92 15.70
N TYR A 262 -3.22 1.36 16.05
CA TYR A 262 -2.97 2.76 16.39
C TYR A 262 -3.20 3.69 15.20
N ALA A 263 -2.72 3.33 14.01
CA ALA A 263 -2.97 4.07 12.78
C ALA A 263 -4.48 4.14 12.44
N ARG A 264 -5.23 3.05 12.69
CA ARG A 264 -6.69 3.01 12.51
C ARG A 264 -7.43 3.99 13.41
N GLU A 265 -6.99 4.19 14.64
CA GLU A 265 -7.57 5.18 15.56
C GLU A 265 -7.44 6.63 15.05
N LYS A 266 -6.53 6.85 14.10
CA LYS A 266 -6.30 8.13 13.41
C LYS A 266 -6.88 8.17 12.00
N ASP A 267 -7.63 7.17 11.59
CA ASP A 267 -8.11 6.99 10.20
C ASP A 267 -6.99 7.00 9.15
N MET A 268 -5.78 6.57 9.53
CA MET A 268 -4.62 6.50 8.64
C MET A 268 -4.52 5.12 7.98
N ILE A 269 -4.27 5.11 6.68
CA ILE A 269 -3.99 3.91 5.90
C ILE A 269 -2.51 3.52 6.04
N ILE A 270 -2.25 2.25 6.22
CA ILE A 270 -0.91 1.68 6.07
C ILE A 270 -0.83 0.93 4.74
N SER A 271 0.03 1.38 3.86
CA SER A 271 0.42 0.61 2.67
C SER A 271 1.44 -0.43 3.10
N VAL A 272 0.99 -1.66 3.14
CA VAL A 272 1.79 -2.81 3.60
C VAL A 272 2.63 -3.30 2.43
N ILE A 273 3.94 -3.04 2.47
CA ILE A 273 4.88 -3.41 1.41
C ILE A 273 5.53 -4.74 1.76
N PHE A 274 5.39 -5.74 0.88
CA PHE A 274 5.87 -7.10 1.17
C PHE A 274 7.38 -7.26 1.12
N GLY A 275 8.08 -6.52 0.28
CA GLY A 275 9.53 -6.63 0.14
C GLY A 275 10.15 -5.36 -0.45
N TRP A 276 11.48 -5.31 -0.47
CA TRP A 276 12.27 -4.17 -0.92
C TRP A 276 13.54 -4.64 -1.63
N ASN A 277 13.86 -4.03 -2.77
CA ASN A 277 15.06 -4.38 -3.56
C ASN A 277 16.37 -4.30 -2.75
N ASP A 278 16.47 -3.36 -1.83
CA ASP A 278 17.67 -3.22 -0.98
C ASP A 278 17.82 -4.31 0.06
N THR A 279 16.79 -5.13 0.27
CA THR A 279 16.86 -6.29 1.15
C THR A 279 17.69 -7.38 0.48
N PRO A 280 18.83 -7.79 1.07
CA PRO A 280 19.75 -8.73 0.41
C PRO A 280 19.26 -10.19 0.39
N VAL A 281 18.19 -10.49 1.11
CA VAL A 281 17.65 -11.85 1.25
C VAL A 281 16.13 -11.86 1.20
N HIS A 282 15.59 -12.67 0.30
CA HIS A 282 14.16 -12.90 0.13
C HIS A 282 13.87 -14.41 0.02
N PRO A 283 12.65 -14.87 0.30
CA PRO A 283 12.21 -16.18 -0.14
C PRO A 283 12.37 -16.33 -1.65
N ALA A 284 12.69 -17.54 -2.11
CA ALA A 284 12.83 -17.78 -3.55
C ALA A 284 11.52 -17.46 -4.30
N ALA A 285 11.63 -16.75 -5.43
CA ALA A 285 10.49 -16.32 -6.22
C ALA A 285 9.56 -17.49 -6.60
N GLY A 286 8.27 -17.37 -6.31
CA GLY A 286 7.25 -18.38 -6.61
C GLY A 286 7.34 -19.65 -5.75
N SER A 287 8.20 -19.67 -4.72
CA SER A 287 8.31 -20.81 -3.81
C SER A 287 7.11 -20.94 -2.87
N ASP A 288 6.97 -22.12 -2.26
CA ASP A 288 5.94 -22.36 -1.23
C ASP A 288 6.17 -21.48 0.02
N ASP A 289 7.43 -21.17 0.32
CA ASP A 289 7.79 -20.29 1.44
C ASP A 289 7.34 -18.85 1.18
N GLU A 290 7.54 -18.34 -0.05
CA GLU A 290 7.04 -17.02 -0.44
C GLU A 290 5.51 -16.97 -0.43
N ARG A 291 4.83 -17.96 -1.01
CA ARG A 291 3.35 -18.04 -0.97
C ARG A 291 2.83 -18.13 0.46
N ARG A 292 3.52 -18.85 1.34
CA ARG A 292 3.17 -18.93 2.76
C ARG A 292 3.29 -17.57 3.43
N TYR A 293 4.32 -16.80 3.11
CA TYR A 293 4.51 -15.45 3.64
C TYR A 293 3.34 -14.53 3.28
N PHE A 294 2.98 -14.47 2.00
CA PHE A 294 1.85 -13.68 1.56
C PHE A 294 0.52 -14.14 2.18
N ARG A 295 0.25 -15.44 2.18
CA ARG A 295 -0.98 -15.99 2.80
C ARG A 295 -1.04 -15.73 4.30
N TYR A 296 0.08 -15.85 5.00
CA TYR A 296 0.14 -15.55 6.44
C TYR A 296 -0.14 -14.06 6.70
N ALA A 297 0.43 -13.16 5.90
CA ALA A 297 0.14 -11.74 6.00
C ALA A 297 -1.35 -11.44 5.77
N VAL A 298 -1.95 -11.99 4.71
CA VAL A 298 -3.38 -11.80 4.41
C VAL A 298 -4.27 -12.37 5.52
N ALA A 299 -4.01 -13.60 5.97
CA ALA A 299 -4.78 -14.21 7.06
C ALA A 299 -4.73 -13.39 8.34
N ARG A 300 -3.59 -12.75 8.60
CA ARG A 300 -3.34 -11.98 9.82
C ARG A 300 -3.83 -10.54 9.74
N LEU A 301 -3.56 -9.86 8.61
CA LEU A 301 -3.77 -8.43 8.46
C LEU A 301 -5.02 -8.07 7.63
N GLY A 302 -5.53 -8.97 6.81
CA GLY A 302 -6.64 -8.68 5.90
C GLY A 302 -7.95 -8.26 6.59
N ALA A 303 -8.14 -8.56 7.86
CA ALA A 303 -9.29 -8.06 8.62
C ALA A 303 -9.16 -6.61 9.12
N TYR A 304 -8.05 -5.93 8.86
CA TYR A 304 -7.87 -4.51 9.16
C TYR A 304 -8.34 -3.67 7.98
N ALA A 305 -9.36 -2.83 8.18
CA ALA A 305 -9.93 -1.99 7.11
C ALA A 305 -8.98 -0.89 6.61
N ASN A 306 -7.97 -0.53 7.40
CA ASN A 306 -7.05 0.59 7.15
C ASN A 306 -5.73 0.16 6.51
N ILE A 307 -5.76 -0.80 5.59
CA ILE A 307 -4.58 -1.21 4.85
C ILE A 307 -4.78 -1.10 3.34
N THR A 308 -3.67 -1.00 2.61
CA THR A 308 -3.55 -1.30 1.19
C THR A 308 -2.35 -2.23 1.01
N TRP A 309 -2.35 -3.05 -0.04
CA TRP A 309 -1.25 -3.95 -0.33
C TRP A 309 -0.30 -3.35 -1.37
N ASP A 310 0.99 -3.58 -1.18
CA ASP A 310 2.03 -3.27 -2.16
C ASP A 310 2.96 -4.48 -2.28
N LEU A 311 3.07 -5.06 -3.48
CA LEU A 311 3.83 -6.29 -3.71
C LEU A 311 5.33 -6.12 -3.43
N GLY A 312 5.85 -4.91 -3.54
CA GLY A 312 7.24 -4.60 -3.24
C GLY A 312 7.66 -3.23 -3.75
N ASP A 313 8.65 -2.69 -3.10
CA ASP A 313 9.33 -1.44 -3.45
C ASP A 313 10.55 -1.72 -4.31
N ASP A 314 10.76 -0.93 -5.38
CA ASP A 314 11.76 -1.18 -6.41
C ASP A 314 11.66 -2.61 -6.98
N LEU A 315 10.43 -3.08 -7.18
CA LEU A 315 10.08 -4.49 -7.37
C LEU A 315 10.79 -5.15 -8.54
N ASP A 316 10.98 -4.46 -9.66
CA ASP A 316 11.67 -4.95 -10.86
C ASP A 316 13.18 -5.16 -10.67
N GLY A 317 13.73 -4.77 -9.52
CA GLY A 317 15.09 -5.09 -9.11
C GLY A 317 15.27 -6.54 -8.61
N PHE A 318 14.19 -7.20 -8.16
CA PHE A 318 14.28 -8.56 -7.60
C PHE A 318 13.14 -9.50 -8.00
N ARG A 319 12.11 -9.01 -8.74
CA ARG A 319 11.00 -9.79 -9.29
C ARG A 319 10.69 -9.31 -10.70
N ASP A 320 10.23 -10.22 -11.56
CA ASP A 320 9.83 -9.91 -12.94
C ASP A 320 8.31 -9.67 -13.06
N ASP A 321 7.87 -9.21 -14.24
CA ASP A 321 6.46 -8.91 -14.52
C ASP A 321 5.57 -10.16 -14.43
N GLY A 322 6.08 -11.33 -14.80
CA GLY A 322 5.37 -12.60 -14.71
C GLY A 322 5.08 -12.98 -13.26
N TRP A 323 6.05 -12.79 -12.39
CA TRP A 323 5.88 -12.94 -10.95
C TRP A 323 4.89 -11.92 -10.40
N THR A 324 5.04 -10.64 -10.77
CA THR A 324 4.16 -9.55 -10.33
C THR A 324 2.70 -9.84 -10.68
N HIS A 325 2.43 -10.24 -11.92
CA HIS A 325 1.08 -10.63 -12.36
C HIS A 325 0.54 -11.82 -11.56
N THR A 326 1.35 -12.87 -11.41
CA THR A 326 0.94 -14.10 -10.71
C THR A 326 0.68 -13.85 -9.24
N MET A 327 1.62 -13.20 -8.55
CA MET A 327 1.50 -12.97 -7.11
C MET A 327 0.40 -11.95 -6.78
N GLY A 328 0.23 -10.91 -7.60
CA GLY A 328 -0.88 -9.97 -7.46
C GLY A 328 -2.24 -10.63 -7.62
N THR A 329 -2.38 -11.55 -8.59
CA THR A 329 -3.59 -12.36 -8.76
C THR A 329 -3.85 -13.24 -7.54
N LEU A 330 -2.85 -13.96 -7.04
CA LEU A 330 -2.98 -14.80 -5.84
C LEU A 330 -3.31 -13.97 -4.60
N LEU A 331 -2.69 -12.81 -4.41
CA LEU A 331 -2.99 -11.89 -3.31
C LEU A 331 -4.46 -11.47 -3.34
N HIS A 332 -4.97 -11.11 -4.52
CA HIS A 332 -6.36 -10.73 -4.74
C HIS A 332 -7.35 -11.87 -4.44
N GLU A 333 -6.98 -13.11 -4.77
CA GLU A 333 -7.78 -14.30 -4.46
C GLU A 333 -7.79 -14.62 -2.97
N TRP A 334 -6.68 -14.43 -2.26
CA TRP A 334 -6.57 -14.71 -0.82
C TRP A 334 -7.21 -13.62 0.03
N ASP A 335 -7.16 -12.37 -0.41
CA ASP A 335 -7.78 -11.25 0.30
C ASP A 335 -9.27 -11.14 -0.03
N VAL A 336 -10.10 -11.83 0.74
CA VAL A 336 -11.57 -11.85 0.57
C VAL A 336 -12.23 -10.48 0.74
N TYR A 337 -11.49 -9.50 1.23
CA TYR A 337 -11.95 -8.12 1.39
C TYR A 337 -11.59 -7.24 0.21
N HIS A 338 -10.70 -7.71 -0.67
CA HIS A 338 -10.25 -7.01 -1.87
C HIS A 338 -9.77 -5.59 -1.58
N HIS A 339 -8.85 -5.43 -0.63
CA HIS A 339 -8.18 -4.15 -0.40
C HIS A 339 -7.50 -3.66 -1.67
N LEU A 340 -7.33 -2.35 -1.78
CA LEU A 340 -6.55 -1.78 -2.88
C LEU A 340 -5.14 -2.37 -2.87
N ALA A 341 -4.66 -2.74 -4.06
CA ALA A 341 -3.34 -3.33 -4.23
C ALA A 341 -2.59 -2.66 -5.38
N THR A 342 -1.27 -2.60 -5.23
CA THR A 342 -0.33 -2.03 -6.19
C THR A 342 1.00 -2.78 -6.17
N SER A 343 1.91 -2.35 -7.04
CA SER A 343 3.34 -2.67 -7.01
C SER A 343 4.13 -1.42 -7.34
N HIS A 344 5.33 -1.28 -6.78
CA HIS A 344 6.20 -0.14 -7.00
C HIS A 344 7.49 -0.56 -7.73
N PRO A 345 7.51 -0.58 -9.08
CA PRO A 345 8.72 -0.84 -9.83
C PRO A 345 9.57 0.43 -9.98
N MET A 346 10.90 0.29 -10.05
CA MET A 346 11.82 1.38 -10.40
C MET A 346 11.53 1.96 -11.79
N LYS A 347 11.11 1.11 -12.72
CA LYS A 347 10.79 1.51 -14.09
C LYS A 347 9.29 1.50 -14.30
N ASN A 348 8.75 2.65 -14.58
CA ASN A 348 7.31 2.90 -14.66
C ASN A 348 6.58 2.09 -15.72
N GLU A 349 7.27 1.54 -16.74
CA GLU A 349 6.71 0.63 -17.74
C GLU A 349 6.30 -0.75 -17.20
N HIS A 350 6.81 -1.15 -16.02
CA HIS A 350 6.48 -2.44 -15.37
C HIS A 350 5.20 -2.42 -14.51
N GLN A 351 4.38 -1.36 -14.60
CA GLN A 351 3.08 -1.29 -13.93
C GLN A 351 2.06 -2.24 -14.58
N ASP A 352 1.44 -3.14 -13.83
CA ASP A 352 0.43 -4.09 -14.33
C ASP A 352 -0.96 -3.46 -14.46
N ARG A 353 -1.09 -2.46 -15.35
CA ARG A 353 -2.24 -1.56 -15.49
C ARG A 353 -3.57 -2.22 -15.85
N THR A 354 -3.54 -3.42 -16.39
CA THR A 354 -4.72 -4.10 -16.95
C THR A 354 -5.30 -5.15 -16.02
N SER A 355 -4.51 -5.67 -15.11
CA SER A 355 -4.93 -6.73 -14.19
C SER A 355 -5.99 -6.28 -13.18
N PRO A 356 -7.00 -7.11 -12.89
CA PRO A 356 -8.05 -6.78 -11.92
C PRO A 356 -7.55 -6.48 -10.51
N TRP A 357 -6.46 -7.12 -10.09
CA TRP A 357 -5.87 -6.93 -8.77
C TRP A 357 -5.22 -5.56 -8.60
N PHE A 358 -4.65 -4.99 -9.68
CA PHE A 358 -3.93 -3.73 -9.65
C PHE A 358 -4.93 -2.56 -9.61
N SER A 359 -5.08 -1.90 -8.49
CA SER A 359 -6.16 -0.94 -8.24
C SER A 359 -5.74 0.52 -8.19
N MET A 360 -4.45 0.80 -8.20
CA MET A 360 -3.85 2.14 -8.29
C MET A 360 -2.41 2.01 -8.77
N THR A 361 -1.89 3.03 -9.44
CA THR A 361 -0.47 3.05 -9.81
C THR A 361 0.41 3.42 -8.62
N SER A 362 1.69 3.09 -8.72
CA SER A 362 2.72 3.52 -7.78
C SER A 362 3.98 3.83 -8.59
N PHE A 363 4.05 5.06 -9.09
CA PHE A 363 5.15 5.49 -9.95
C PHE A 363 6.36 5.96 -9.14
N GLN A 364 7.53 5.84 -9.77
CA GLN A 364 8.78 6.43 -9.34
C GLN A 364 9.28 7.38 -10.44
N GLN A 365 8.87 8.65 -10.39
CA GLN A 365 9.22 9.64 -11.41
C GLN A 365 10.01 10.82 -10.85
N TRP A 366 11.31 10.70 -10.84
CA TRP A 366 12.20 11.75 -10.32
C TRP A 366 12.41 12.93 -11.27
N LYS A 367 12.13 12.74 -12.57
CA LYS A 367 12.37 13.77 -13.59
C LYS A 367 11.22 14.74 -13.67
N ARG A 368 11.48 16.01 -13.49
CA ARG A 368 10.51 17.12 -13.56
C ARG A 368 10.55 17.85 -14.90
N PRO A 369 9.49 18.55 -15.34
CA PRO A 369 8.23 18.77 -14.62
C PRO A 369 7.32 17.51 -14.61
N LEU A 370 6.43 17.41 -13.61
CA LEU A 370 5.60 16.21 -13.39
C LEU A 370 4.21 16.31 -13.98
N HIS A 371 3.65 17.51 -14.13
CA HIS A 371 2.25 17.70 -14.57
C HIS A 371 1.94 17.01 -15.90
N ASP A 372 2.66 17.36 -16.95
CA ASP A 372 2.45 16.79 -18.29
C ASP A 372 2.71 15.28 -18.33
N TRP A 373 3.68 14.82 -17.54
CA TRP A 373 3.98 13.41 -17.43
C TRP A 373 2.81 12.65 -16.77
N MET A 374 2.27 13.14 -15.67
CA MET A 374 1.11 12.53 -15.00
C MET A 374 -0.15 12.56 -15.88
N LEU A 375 -0.38 13.63 -16.65
CA LEU A 375 -1.44 13.67 -17.66
C LEU A 375 -1.25 12.60 -18.75
N ALA A 376 0.01 12.36 -19.17
CA ALA A 376 0.30 11.29 -20.12
C ALA A 376 -0.01 9.92 -19.51
N GLN A 377 0.33 9.70 -18.23
CA GLN A 377 0.00 8.46 -17.53
C GLN A 377 -1.51 8.23 -17.39
N ARG A 378 -2.28 9.28 -17.11
CA ARG A 378 -3.76 9.20 -17.12
C ARG A 378 -4.31 8.80 -18.50
N ARG A 379 -3.80 9.42 -19.59
CA ARG A 379 -4.21 9.08 -20.96
C ARG A 379 -3.88 7.63 -21.31
N GLU A 380 -2.68 7.18 -20.95
CA GLU A 380 -2.26 5.79 -21.16
C GLU A 380 -3.17 4.82 -20.38
N GLN A 381 -3.45 5.10 -19.12
CA GLN A 381 -4.36 4.29 -18.30
C GLN A 381 -5.77 4.25 -18.88
N ALA A 382 -6.31 5.38 -19.31
CA ALA A 382 -7.61 5.43 -19.97
C ALA A 382 -7.64 4.61 -21.27
N GLY A 383 -6.54 4.59 -22.01
CA GLY A 383 -6.35 3.80 -23.24
C GLY A 383 -6.47 2.29 -23.03
N THR A 384 -6.25 1.79 -21.80
CA THR A 384 -6.45 0.37 -21.46
C THR A 384 -7.93 -0.02 -21.33
N GLY A 385 -8.85 0.95 -21.33
CA GLY A 385 -10.28 0.75 -21.05
C GLY A 385 -10.61 0.63 -19.57
N ARG A 386 -9.59 0.71 -18.69
CA ARG A 386 -9.73 0.63 -17.23
C ARG A 386 -9.22 1.90 -16.58
N ILE A 387 -10.03 2.56 -15.78
CA ILE A 387 -9.66 3.77 -15.05
C ILE A 387 -9.40 3.42 -13.59
N ILE A 388 -8.22 3.81 -13.09
CA ILE A 388 -7.79 3.69 -11.70
C ILE A 388 -7.02 4.94 -11.28
N PRO A 389 -6.99 5.30 -10.00
CA PRO A 389 -6.20 6.41 -9.48
C PRO A 389 -4.72 6.29 -9.85
N GLN A 390 -4.12 7.43 -10.18
CA GLN A 390 -2.72 7.53 -10.55
C GLN A 390 -1.94 8.19 -9.41
N LEU A 391 -0.89 7.52 -8.95
CA LEU A 391 -0.04 8.01 -7.87
C LEU A 391 1.40 8.07 -8.34
N ASP A 392 2.09 9.17 -8.05
CA ASP A 392 3.56 9.22 -8.05
C ASP A 392 4.03 9.13 -6.59
N GLU A 393 4.66 8.02 -6.24
CA GLU A 393 4.98 7.68 -4.86
C GLU A 393 6.46 7.88 -4.54
N GLU A 394 7.25 8.26 -5.55
CA GLU A 394 8.65 8.57 -5.35
C GLU A 394 9.16 9.56 -6.41
N TYR A 395 8.98 10.85 -6.15
CA TYR A 395 9.42 11.93 -7.04
C TYR A 395 10.53 12.80 -6.43
N GLY A 396 11.21 12.30 -5.42
CA GLY A 396 12.28 12.93 -4.67
C GLY A 396 11.91 13.18 -3.22
N TYR A 397 12.86 12.95 -2.32
CA TYR A 397 12.70 13.18 -0.88
C TYR A 397 13.23 14.56 -0.50
N GLU A 398 12.62 15.20 0.50
CA GLU A 398 13.09 16.50 0.98
C GLU A 398 14.53 16.38 1.50
N ASP A 399 15.41 17.21 0.97
CA ASP A 399 16.79 17.36 1.39
C ASP A 399 17.66 16.10 1.25
N HIS A 400 17.27 15.19 0.36
CA HIS A 400 17.96 13.93 0.09
C HIS A 400 18.75 13.99 -1.22
N TYR A 401 19.96 13.41 -1.19
CA TYR A 401 20.86 13.21 -2.35
C TYR A 401 21.10 11.74 -2.56
N PRO A 402 20.27 11.04 -3.31
CA PRO A 402 20.61 9.67 -3.62
C PRO A 402 21.87 9.63 -4.49
N PRO A 403 22.91 8.91 -4.09
CA PRO A 403 24.14 8.81 -4.88
C PRO A 403 23.94 8.11 -6.23
N TRP A 404 22.85 7.36 -6.37
CA TRP A 404 22.41 6.69 -7.61
C TRP A 404 21.57 7.58 -8.51
N ALA A 405 21.04 8.71 -8.04
CA ALA A 405 20.24 9.57 -8.89
C ALA A 405 21.09 10.08 -10.05
N PRO A 406 20.59 10.03 -11.29
CA PRO A 406 21.29 10.59 -12.45
C PRO A 406 21.48 12.11 -12.33
N TYR A 407 20.84 12.70 -11.36
CA TYR A 407 20.84 14.12 -11.08
C TYR A 407 21.74 14.40 -9.86
N ARG A 408 22.98 14.74 -10.10
CA ARG A 408 23.84 15.39 -9.08
C ARG A 408 23.39 16.83 -8.81
N ALA A 409 22.08 17.05 -8.85
CA ALA A 409 21.49 18.33 -8.53
C ALA A 409 21.53 18.54 -7.00
N PRO A 410 21.41 19.80 -6.53
CA PRO A 410 21.17 20.06 -5.12
C PRO A 410 20.00 19.23 -4.61
N ALA A 411 20.04 18.82 -3.34
CA ALA A 411 18.96 18.11 -2.71
C ALA A 411 17.62 18.78 -3.00
N ALA A 412 16.58 17.99 -3.23
CA ALA A 412 15.26 18.53 -3.48
C ALA A 412 14.79 19.33 -2.27
N SER A 413 14.64 20.65 -2.43
CA SER A 413 14.16 21.51 -1.35
C SER A 413 12.67 21.23 -1.07
N ALA A 414 12.23 21.55 0.14
CA ALA A 414 10.81 21.54 0.48
C ALA A 414 9.94 22.27 -0.55
N ASP A 415 10.44 23.43 -1.04
CA ASP A 415 9.76 24.25 -2.05
C ASP A 415 9.63 23.53 -3.39
N ALA A 416 10.68 22.88 -3.84
CA ALA A 416 10.69 22.12 -5.09
C ALA A 416 9.73 20.91 -5.01
N ASN A 417 9.73 20.20 -3.88
CA ASN A 417 8.84 19.06 -3.68
C ASN A 417 7.36 19.49 -3.52
N ARG A 418 7.09 20.61 -2.81
CA ARG A 418 5.74 21.16 -2.74
C ARG A 418 5.20 21.48 -4.13
N ARG A 419 5.98 22.17 -4.98
CA ARG A 419 5.56 22.48 -6.36
C ARG A 419 5.29 21.21 -7.16
N ALA A 420 6.14 20.20 -7.04
CA ALA A 420 5.94 18.91 -7.68
C ALA A 420 4.64 18.23 -7.22
N ALA A 421 4.33 18.27 -5.92
CA ALA A 421 3.07 17.75 -5.40
C ALA A 421 1.85 18.47 -5.99
N TRP A 422 1.92 19.81 -6.13
CA TRP A 422 0.87 20.58 -6.79
C TRP A 422 0.75 20.24 -8.29
N GLU A 423 1.86 20.06 -9.00
CA GLU A 423 1.85 19.61 -10.40
C GLU A 423 1.13 18.26 -10.56
N ILE A 424 1.40 17.31 -9.66
CA ILE A 424 0.73 15.99 -9.63
C ILE A 424 -0.77 16.15 -9.33
N ALA A 425 -1.12 16.92 -8.31
CA ALA A 425 -2.51 17.13 -7.92
C ALA A 425 -3.34 17.84 -9.01
N MET A 426 -2.75 18.82 -9.70
CA MET A 426 -3.39 19.53 -10.81
C MET A 426 -3.56 18.66 -12.06
N ALA A 427 -2.84 17.55 -12.17
CA ALA A 427 -3.11 16.51 -13.16
C ALA A 427 -4.25 15.56 -12.72
N GLY A 428 -4.95 15.84 -11.60
CA GLY A 428 -6.00 14.98 -11.05
C GLY A 428 -5.44 13.65 -10.51
N CYS A 429 -4.22 13.68 -9.99
CA CYS A 429 -3.47 12.54 -9.48
C CYS A 429 -3.11 12.74 -8.00
N TYR A 430 -2.50 11.72 -7.39
CA TYR A 430 -2.09 11.75 -5.99
C TYR A 430 -0.59 11.54 -5.84
N GLN A 431 -0.07 11.88 -4.69
CA GLN A 431 1.34 11.84 -4.40
C GLN A 431 1.66 11.13 -3.08
N THR A 432 2.83 10.55 -3.04
CA THR A 432 3.50 10.09 -1.83
C THR A 432 4.99 10.40 -1.97
N THR A 433 5.62 10.90 -0.94
CA THR A 433 7.07 11.02 -0.86
C THR A 433 7.50 11.04 0.60
N GLY A 434 8.72 11.46 0.89
CA GLY A 434 9.23 11.48 2.25
C GLY A 434 10.14 12.66 2.53
N GLU A 435 10.37 12.88 3.80
CA GLU A 435 11.33 13.85 4.30
C GLU A 435 12.58 13.13 4.82
N THR A 436 13.76 13.72 4.65
CA THR A 436 14.90 13.34 5.48
C THR A 436 14.82 14.13 6.79
N ALA A 437 15.71 13.87 7.73
CA ALA A 437 15.89 14.73 8.88
C ALA A 437 17.33 15.16 8.91
N LYS A 438 17.60 16.45 8.75
CA LYS A 438 18.96 16.99 8.76
C LYS A 438 19.72 16.72 10.03
N ARG A 439 18.97 16.68 11.13
CA ARG A 439 19.48 16.38 12.45
C ARG A 439 19.02 15.01 12.91
N GLY A 440 18.42 14.27 11.99
CA GLY A 440 17.88 12.96 12.22
C GLY A 440 16.89 12.94 13.36
N THR A 441 17.07 12.01 14.23
CA THR A 441 16.34 11.92 15.47
C THR A 441 16.97 12.77 16.57
N GLY A 442 17.88 13.68 16.21
CA GLY A 442 18.73 14.41 17.14
C GLY A 442 19.86 13.56 17.77
N VAL A 443 20.02 12.33 17.28
CA VAL A 443 21.05 11.39 17.75
C VAL A 443 21.93 11.00 16.54
N PRO A 444 23.19 11.37 16.52
CA PRO A 444 24.12 10.86 15.52
C PRO A 444 24.37 9.33 15.72
N PRO A 445 24.51 8.55 14.64
CA PRO A 445 24.36 8.95 13.24
C PRO A 445 22.89 9.18 12.87
N ASP A 446 22.68 9.93 11.78
CA ASP A 446 21.36 10.10 11.21
C ASP A 446 20.78 8.72 10.83
N THR A 447 19.54 8.48 11.23
CA THR A 447 18.81 7.25 10.95
C THR A 447 18.02 7.33 9.63
N GLY A 448 18.44 8.21 8.70
CA GLY A 448 17.76 8.45 7.43
C GLY A 448 16.49 9.29 7.55
N GLY A 449 16.11 9.64 8.74
CA GLY A 449 14.97 10.51 9.01
C GLY A 449 13.62 9.94 8.59
N GLY A 450 12.69 10.83 8.25
CA GLY A 450 11.29 10.49 8.10
C GLY A 450 10.98 9.43 7.06
N TRP A 451 11.61 9.45 5.88
CA TRP A 451 11.30 8.50 4.82
C TRP A 451 11.76 7.06 5.12
N VAL A 452 12.65 6.89 6.07
CA VAL A 452 13.10 5.56 6.51
C VAL A 452 12.42 5.13 7.78
N ASN A 453 12.54 5.93 8.85
CA ASN A 453 12.13 5.52 10.19
C ASN A 453 10.82 6.17 10.68
N GLY A 454 10.22 7.04 9.87
CA GLY A 454 8.97 7.75 10.17
C GLY A 454 9.12 8.94 11.12
N ARG A 455 10.27 9.14 11.75
CA ARG A 455 10.37 10.11 12.84
C ARG A 455 10.47 11.55 12.36
N GLY A 456 11.24 11.84 11.31
CA GLY A 456 11.42 13.21 10.82
C GLY A 456 11.80 14.21 11.89
N ASP A 457 11.87 15.48 11.56
CA ASP A 457 12.03 16.57 12.53
C ASP A 457 11.36 17.88 12.10
N ASP A 458 11.24 18.86 13.00
CA ASP A 458 10.57 20.13 12.75
C ASP A 458 11.34 21.09 11.83
N THR A 459 12.59 20.78 11.49
CA THR A 459 13.37 21.53 10.49
C THR A 459 12.96 21.17 9.06
N MET A 460 12.28 20.04 8.88
CA MET A 460 11.67 19.62 7.62
C MET A 460 10.29 20.28 7.49
N VAL A 461 10.07 20.98 6.39
CA VAL A 461 8.85 21.81 6.22
C VAL A 461 8.00 21.39 5.02
N MET A 462 8.43 20.43 4.24
CA MET A 462 7.72 19.94 3.07
C MET A 462 6.31 19.43 3.41
N LEU A 463 6.19 18.62 4.45
CA LEU A 463 4.91 18.03 4.85
C LEU A 463 3.91 19.10 5.35
N LYS A 464 4.38 20.21 5.92
CA LYS A 464 3.53 21.37 6.24
C LYS A 464 2.91 21.98 4.97
N GLY A 465 3.70 22.08 3.90
CA GLY A 465 3.20 22.53 2.58
C GLY A 465 2.16 21.56 1.99
N TYR A 466 2.31 20.26 2.23
CA TYR A 466 1.33 19.25 1.80
C TYR A 466 0.02 19.35 2.60
N ALA A 467 0.09 19.65 3.89
CA ALA A 467 -1.10 19.93 4.69
C ALA A 467 -1.92 21.09 4.12
N HIS A 468 -1.25 22.12 3.61
CA HIS A 468 -1.93 23.24 2.94
C HIS A 468 -2.64 22.77 1.65
N MET A 469 -2.01 21.89 0.88
CA MET A 469 -2.60 21.31 -0.33
C MET A 469 -3.84 20.48 0.00
N VAL A 470 -3.77 19.60 1.00
CA VAL A 470 -4.92 18.81 1.46
C VAL A 470 -6.09 19.72 1.82
N ARG A 471 -5.84 20.76 2.65
CA ARG A 471 -6.88 21.72 3.06
C ARG A 471 -7.50 22.48 1.89
N PHE A 472 -6.70 22.79 0.86
CA PHE A 472 -7.22 23.42 -0.35
C PHE A 472 -8.19 22.49 -1.08
N PHE A 473 -7.76 21.26 -1.40
CA PHE A 473 -8.57 20.33 -2.18
C PHE A 473 -9.79 19.83 -1.40
N THR A 474 -9.67 19.54 -0.11
CA THR A 474 -10.79 19.04 0.70
C THR A 474 -11.84 20.12 1.04
N ASN A 475 -11.61 21.36 0.64
CA ASN A 475 -12.56 22.47 0.81
C ASN A 475 -13.57 22.60 -0.35
N PHE A 476 -13.56 21.68 -1.29
CA PHE A 476 -14.54 21.56 -2.37
C PHE A 476 -14.61 20.09 -2.85
N GLU A 477 -15.54 19.81 -3.75
CA GLU A 477 -15.73 18.46 -4.31
C GLU A 477 -14.68 18.16 -5.40
N TRP A 478 -13.38 18.05 -5.04
CA TRP A 478 -12.25 17.86 -5.97
C TRP A 478 -12.43 16.65 -6.90
N TRP A 479 -13.15 15.63 -6.44
CA TRP A 479 -13.42 14.41 -7.22
C TRP A 479 -14.36 14.64 -8.41
N LYS A 480 -14.96 15.83 -8.53
CA LYS A 480 -15.77 16.24 -9.68
C LYS A 480 -15.00 17.08 -10.68
N THR A 481 -13.77 17.43 -10.36
CA THR A 481 -12.91 18.22 -11.25
C THR A 481 -12.03 17.32 -12.10
N ASP A 482 -11.76 17.76 -13.32
CA ASP A 482 -10.82 17.13 -14.24
C ASP A 482 -9.78 18.17 -14.73
N PRO A 483 -8.60 17.74 -15.21
CA PRO A 483 -7.63 18.63 -15.85
C PRO A 483 -8.19 19.27 -17.11
N HIS A 484 -8.08 20.62 -17.19
CA HIS A 484 -8.59 21.48 -18.25
C HIS A 484 -7.57 22.58 -18.59
N ASP A 485 -6.33 22.20 -18.90
CA ASP A 485 -5.26 23.17 -19.19
C ASP A 485 -5.53 23.99 -20.45
N GLU A 486 -6.38 23.49 -21.35
CA GLU A 486 -6.85 24.23 -22.52
C GLU A 486 -7.65 25.49 -22.17
N LEU A 487 -8.16 25.61 -20.94
CA LEU A 487 -8.90 26.78 -20.47
C LEU A 487 -8.01 27.92 -19.99
N VAL A 488 -6.70 27.69 -19.86
CA VAL A 488 -5.75 28.69 -19.34
C VAL A 488 -4.60 28.95 -20.33
N ASN A 489 -3.93 30.08 -20.16
CA ASN A 489 -2.74 30.37 -20.96
C ASN A 489 -1.49 29.61 -20.45
N HIS A 490 -0.47 29.54 -21.30
CA HIS A 490 0.75 28.77 -21.04
C HIS A 490 1.41 29.07 -19.69
N GLY A 491 1.84 28.01 -19.01
CA GLY A 491 2.57 28.07 -17.75
C GLY A 491 1.69 28.02 -16.50
N ALA A 492 0.37 27.90 -16.66
CA ALA A 492 -0.58 27.59 -15.61
C ALA A 492 -1.21 26.23 -15.85
N PHE A 493 -1.70 25.59 -14.80
CA PHE A 493 -2.42 24.32 -14.83
C PHE A 493 -3.82 24.51 -14.27
N CYS A 494 -4.83 23.95 -14.92
CA CYS A 494 -6.22 24.13 -14.56
C CYS A 494 -6.89 22.79 -14.22
N LEU A 495 -7.46 22.72 -13.02
CA LEU A 495 -8.36 21.64 -12.61
C LEU A 495 -9.75 22.25 -12.43
N ALA A 496 -10.77 21.74 -13.12
CA ALA A 496 -12.08 22.37 -13.11
C ALA A 496 -13.25 21.37 -13.11
N GLU A 497 -14.37 21.82 -12.53
CA GLU A 497 -15.73 21.40 -12.87
C GLU A 497 -16.35 22.58 -13.64
N PRO A 498 -16.29 22.60 -14.98
CA PRO A 498 -16.72 23.76 -15.77
C PRO A 498 -18.12 24.24 -15.39
N ALA A 499 -18.34 25.55 -15.43
CA ALA A 499 -19.53 26.21 -14.95
C ALA A 499 -19.78 26.19 -13.42
N LYS A 500 -18.86 25.62 -12.62
CA LYS A 500 -18.98 25.62 -11.17
C LYS A 500 -17.73 26.10 -10.45
N LEU A 501 -16.57 25.48 -10.74
CA LEU A 501 -15.33 25.76 -10.06
C LEU A 501 -14.14 25.61 -11.01
N TYR A 502 -13.16 26.51 -10.87
CA TYR A 502 -11.87 26.45 -11.52
C TYR A 502 -10.78 26.65 -10.45
N ALA A 503 -9.83 25.73 -10.39
CA ALA A 503 -8.60 25.87 -9.61
C ALA A 503 -7.44 25.99 -10.59
N VAL A 504 -6.73 27.10 -10.58
CA VAL A 504 -5.65 27.41 -11.54
C VAL A 504 -4.35 27.57 -10.78
N TYR A 505 -3.46 26.62 -10.93
CA TYR A 505 -2.13 26.65 -10.30
C TYR A 505 -1.12 27.36 -11.19
N MET A 506 -0.43 28.31 -10.62
CA MET A 506 0.59 29.14 -11.27
C MET A 506 1.94 28.96 -10.57
N PRO A 507 2.84 28.14 -11.09
CA PRO A 507 4.12 27.82 -10.44
C PRO A 507 5.05 29.04 -10.25
N ARG A 508 4.81 30.15 -10.96
CA ARG A 508 5.66 31.34 -10.97
C ARG A 508 4.91 32.65 -10.74
N GLY A 509 3.68 32.57 -10.24
CA GLY A 509 2.81 33.74 -10.08
C GLY A 509 2.52 34.45 -11.41
N GLY A 510 2.28 35.76 -11.37
CA GLY A 510 1.87 36.56 -12.54
C GLY A 510 0.37 36.65 -12.65
N ASP A 511 -0.12 36.98 -13.85
CA ASP A 511 -1.55 36.97 -14.20
C ASP A 511 -1.86 35.75 -15.08
N VAL A 512 -3.13 35.34 -15.08
CA VAL A 512 -3.60 34.26 -15.92
C VAL A 512 -4.90 34.61 -16.60
N THR A 513 -5.01 34.28 -17.89
CA THR A 513 -6.26 34.35 -18.62
C THR A 513 -6.96 33.01 -18.56
N VAL A 514 -8.22 33.04 -18.11
CA VAL A 514 -9.06 31.84 -17.95
C VAL A 514 -10.25 31.95 -18.90
N THR A 515 -10.50 30.88 -19.64
CA THR A 515 -11.74 30.70 -20.39
C THR A 515 -12.81 30.15 -19.45
N LEU A 516 -13.88 30.90 -19.26
CA LEU A 516 -14.95 30.56 -18.31
C LEU A 516 -16.24 30.24 -19.06
N GLU A 517 -17.03 29.33 -18.54
CA GLU A 517 -18.41 29.18 -18.95
C GLU A 517 -19.21 30.45 -18.59
N PRO A 518 -20.29 30.78 -19.35
CA PRO A 518 -21.11 31.95 -19.04
C PRO A 518 -21.62 31.93 -17.60
N GLY A 519 -21.37 33.00 -16.87
CA GLY A 519 -21.77 33.17 -15.47
C GLY A 519 -20.88 34.16 -14.74
N ARG A 520 -21.23 34.39 -13.49
CA ARG A 520 -20.46 35.23 -12.57
C ARG A 520 -19.71 34.35 -11.58
N TYR A 521 -18.47 34.72 -11.32
CA TYR A 521 -17.58 34.00 -10.44
C TYR A 521 -16.90 34.94 -9.45
N GLU A 522 -16.51 34.39 -8.32
CA GLU A 522 -15.66 35.03 -7.33
C GLU A 522 -14.30 34.38 -7.35
N ALA A 523 -13.24 35.14 -7.65
CA ALA A 523 -11.87 34.67 -7.73
C ALA A 523 -11.08 35.05 -6.47
N ARG A 524 -10.35 34.11 -5.89
CA ARG A 524 -9.46 34.32 -4.73
C ARG A 524 -8.11 33.63 -4.94
N TRP A 525 -7.05 34.31 -4.53
CA TRP A 525 -5.73 33.74 -4.47
C TRP A 525 -5.57 32.89 -3.22
N PHE A 526 -5.05 31.69 -3.39
CA PHE A 526 -4.60 30.82 -2.30
C PHE A 526 -3.09 30.69 -2.36
N ASN A 527 -2.41 30.83 -1.21
CA ASN A 527 -0.97 30.71 -1.07
C ASN A 527 -0.59 29.27 -0.65
N PRO A 528 -0.02 28.43 -1.54
CA PRO A 528 0.39 27.07 -1.20
C PRO A 528 1.45 26.99 -0.11
N ARG A 529 2.23 28.06 0.09
CA ARG A 529 3.33 28.13 1.07
C ARG A 529 2.83 28.37 2.50
N THR A 530 1.70 29.08 2.65
CA THR A 530 1.15 29.45 3.97
C THR A 530 -0.21 28.81 4.27
N GLY A 531 -0.91 28.32 3.26
CA GLY A 531 -2.27 27.77 3.40
C GLY A 531 -3.35 28.84 3.55
N GLU A 532 -3.07 30.08 3.19
CA GLU A 532 -3.98 31.22 3.39
C GLU A 532 -4.59 31.70 2.07
N TYR A 533 -5.85 32.11 2.11
CA TYR A 533 -6.50 32.84 1.04
C TYR A 533 -6.23 34.33 1.15
N SER A 534 -6.18 35.03 0.01
CA SER A 534 -6.20 36.50 -0.02
C SER A 534 -7.47 37.04 0.64
N THR A 535 -7.35 38.18 1.33
CA THR A 535 -8.47 38.81 2.00
C THR A 535 -9.50 39.40 1.01
N ALA A 536 -9.02 39.84 -0.16
CA ALA A 536 -9.88 40.38 -1.21
C ALA A 536 -10.25 39.29 -2.23
N SER A 537 -11.52 39.23 -2.59
CA SER A 537 -11.97 38.50 -3.78
C SER A 537 -12.10 39.46 -4.96
N VAL A 538 -12.01 38.93 -6.16
CA VAL A 538 -12.14 39.66 -7.41
C VAL A 538 -13.28 39.05 -8.22
N PRO A 539 -14.28 39.88 -8.69
CA PRO A 539 -15.31 39.38 -9.56
C PRO A 539 -14.70 38.95 -10.91
N ALA A 540 -15.17 37.85 -11.44
CA ALA A 540 -14.80 37.32 -12.74
C ALA A 540 -16.06 37.01 -13.55
N GLU A 541 -16.06 37.29 -14.85
CA GLU A 541 -17.19 37.05 -15.74
C GLU A 541 -16.68 36.53 -17.09
N GLY A 542 -17.33 35.46 -17.59
CA GLY A 542 -16.96 34.83 -18.86
C GLY A 542 -17.28 35.66 -20.12
N PRO A 543 -16.88 35.20 -21.33
CA PRO A 543 -16.22 33.90 -21.60
C PRO A 543 -14.69 33.91 -21.44
N LYS A 544 -14.04 35.09 -21.40
CA LYS A 544 -12.59 35.23 -21.27
C LYS A 544 -12.27 36.32 -20.25
N TRP A 545 -11.61 35.93 -19.18
CA TRP A 545 -11.28 36.82 -18.08
C TRP A 545 -9.79 36.69 -17.73
N THR A 546 -9.14 37.82 -17.46
CA THR A 546 -7.74 37.86 -17.02
C THR A 546 -7.68 38.31 -15.56
N SER A 547 -6.98 37.50 -14.74
CA SER A 547 -6.83 37.81 -13.33
C SER A 547 -5.97 39.04 -13.09
N PRO A 548 -6.11 39.72 -11.94
CA PRO A 548 -5.02 40.52 -11.41
C PRO A 548 -3.76 39.65 -11.24
N ALA A 549 -2.60 40.29 -11.26
CA ALA A 549 -1.37 39.58 -10.96
C ALA A 549 -1.40 38.96 -9.56
N ALA A 550 -0.83 37.78 -9.41
CA ALA A 550 -0.62 37.14 -8.11
C ALA A 550 0.21 38.05 -7.19
N PRO A 551 0.03 37.96 -5.85
CA PRO A 551 0.67 38.88 -4.90
C PRO A 551 2.20 38.92 -4.97
N ASP A 552 2.85 37.84 -5.40
CA ASP A 552 4.28 37.76 -5.64
C ASP A 552 4.63 36.75 -6.76
N ARG A 553 5.93 36.59 -7.03
CA ARG A 553 6.45 35.66 -8.05
C ARG A 553 6.63 34.21 -7.55
N GLY A 554 6.14 33.89 -6.34
CA GLY A 554 6.05 32.53 -5.86
C GLY A 554 4.95 31.75 -6.59
N ASP A 555 4.76 30.51 -6.18
CA ASP A 555 3.61 29.72 -6.65
C ASP A 555 2.31 30.15 -5.96
N TRP A 556 1.23 30.20 -6.72
CA TRP A 556 -0.11 30.59 -6.28
C TRP A 556 -1.17 29.71 -6.92
N VAL A 557 -2.31 29.59 -6.26
CA VAL A 557 -3.52 29.00 -6.83
C VAL A 557 -4.61 30.08 -6.91
N LEU A 558 -5.17 30.25 -8.08
CA LEU A 558 -6.36 31.06 -8.27
C LEU A 558 -7.57 30.13 -8.25
N ARG A 559 -8.45 30.32 -7.27
CA ARG A 559 -9.71 29.60 -7.21
C ARG A 559 -10.84 30.51 -7.63
N LEU A 560 -11.67 30.04 -8.58
CA LEU A 560 -12.87 30.72 -9.02
C LEU A 560 -14.08 29.83 -8.69
N ASP A 561 -15.00 30.38 -7.90
CA ASP A 561 -16.26 29.74 -7.55
C ASP A 561 -17.42 30.48 -8.22
N ARG A 562 -18.33 29.75 -8.87
CA ARG A 562 -19.52 30.37 -9.48
C ARG A 562 -20.44 30.89 -8.40
N THR A 563 -20.93 32.11 -8.59
CA THR A 563 -21.86 32.79 -7.67
C THR A 563 -23.28 32.86 -8.21
N GLN A 564 -23.44 32.86 -9.52
CA GLN A 564 -24.75 32.90 -10.24
C GLN A 564 -24.66 32.20 -11.60
#